data_4e11ec47ce04d817a5cfc8113554fb55
#
_entry.id   4e11ec47ce04d817a5cfc8113554fb55
#
_cell.length_a   1.000
_cell.length_b   1.000
_cell.length_c   1.000
_cell.angle_alpha   90.00
_cell.angle_beta   90.00
_cell.angle_gamma   90.00
#
_symmetry.space_group_name_H-M   'P 1'
#
loop_
_entity.id
_entity.type
_entity.pdbx_description
1 polymer ?
#
loop_
_entity_poly.entity_id
_entity_poly.type
_entity_poly.pdbx_seq_one_letter_code
_entity_poly.pdbx_strand_id
1 'polypeptide(L)'
;RAPSLGNVVGNDASSYVAQVIDPINPAESDSAGTFRTIILTKNPNLEPEESENFNIGLSWSPELSWGDGSHELQIDADYFDFEFENQIRSEDVVQVVKADPCGPKVVRDPVNFLVGALPSEGPTACPAAVGELLLINLGYFNSGQTTTNGFDISARYSLDLLGGRLTAMSETTVMNTYDIQVSDGGPILDGVGFSNDGNPGVAAPKLKTNLMLNYIRDAHSFNVTFRYIDEVEDDAFA
;
A
#
# COMPACT_ATOMS: atom_id res chain seq x y z
N ARG A 1 -11.53 2.90 -13.88
CA ARG A 1 -10.54 3.75 -14.56
C ARG A 1 -9.89 2.97 -15.69
N ALA A 2 -9.87 3.50 -16.92
CA ALA A 2 -9.19 2.86 -18.04
C ALA A 2 -7.66 2.80 -17.82
N PRO A 3 -7.01 1.72 -18.30
CA PRO A 3 -5.56 1.63 -18.29
C PRO A 3 -4.92 2.84 -18.98
N SER A 4 -3.76 3.27 -18.50
CA SER A 4 -3.03 4.33 -19.18
C SER A 4 -2.48 3.83 -20.52
N LEU A 5 -2.41 4.69 -21.53
CA LEU A 5 -1.78 4.35 -22.81
C LEU A 5 -0.34 3.84 -22.63
N GLY A 6 0.37 4.36 -21.61
CA GLY A 6 1.71 3.93 -21.27
C GLY A 6 1.81 2.47 -20.84
N ASN A 7 0.73 1.88 -20.32
CA ASN A 7 0.72 0.50 -19.85
C ASN A 7 0.26 -0.49 -20.93
N VAL A 8 -0.48 0.00 -21.93
CA VAL A 8 -1.21 -0.83 -22.91
C VAL A 8 -0.59 -0.79 -24.31
N VAL A 9 -0.15 0.40 -24.78
CA VAL A 9 0.18 0.63 -26.20
C VAL A 9 1.69 0.83 -26.40
N GLY A 10 2.19 0.23 -27.49
CA GLY A 10 3.56 0.37 -27.99
C GLY A 10 4.42 -0.84 -27.68
N ASN A 11 5.49 -0.98 -28.43
CA ASN A 11 6.51 -2.03 -28.22
C ASN A 11 7.65 -1.54 -27.32
N ASP A 12 7.56 -0.32 -26.81
CA ASP A 12 8.63 0.28 -26.02
C ASP A 12 8.50 -0.20 -24.56
N ALA A 13 9.38 -1.08 -24.16
CA ALA A 13 9.58 -1.42 -22.77
C ALA A 13 10.29 -0.26 -22.05
N SER A 14 9.85 0.05 -20.83
CA SER A 14 10.64 0.89 -19.95
C SER A 14 11.69 0.05 -19.22
N SER A 15 12.84 0.64 -18.89
CA SER A 15 13.87 -0.05 -18.13
C SER A 15 14.31 0.78 -16.93
N TYR A 16 14.61 0.12 -15.84
CA TYR A 16 15.21 0.70 -14.64
C TYR A 16 16.18 -0.29 -14.01
N VAL A 17 16.89 0.11 -12.99
CA VAL A 17 17.78 -0.77 -12.23
C VAL A 17 17.24 -0.95 -10.82
N ALA A 18 17.26 -2.18 -10.31
CA ALA A 18 16.88 -2.52 -8.95
C ALA A 18 17.91 -3.44 -8.32
N GLN A 19 18.02 -3.39 -7.00
CA GLN A 19 18.80 -4.37 -6.26
C GLN A 19 18.01 -5.67 -6.18
N VAL A 20 18.64 -6.76 -6.59
CA VAL A 20 18.03 -8.09 -6.61
C VAL A 20 19.01 -9.09 -6.00
N ILE A 21 18.54 -9.88 -5.05
CA ILE A 21 19.29 -11.02 -4.52
C ILE A 21 19.01 -12.20 -5.42
N ASP A 22 20.08 -12.79 -5.96
CA ASP A 22 19.96 -14.01 -6.75
C ASP A 22 19.86 -15.23 -5.80
N PRO A 23 18.70 -15.92 -5.72
CA PRO A 23 18.53 -17.04 -4.79
C PRO A 23 19.38 -18.26 -5.14
N ILE A 24 19.90 -18.34 -6.37
CA ILE A 24 20.73 -19.47 -6.82
C ILE A 24 22.21 -19.19 -6.59
N ASN A 25 22.66 -17.95 -6.81
CA ASN A 25 24.02 -17.51 -6.62
C ASN A 25 24.12 -16.41 -5.56
N PRO A 26 23.75 -16.68 -4.30
CA PRO A 26 23.77 -15.67 -3.25
C PRO A 26 25.17 -15.15 -2.94
N ALA A 27 26.22 -15.84 -3.36
CA ALA A 27 27.62 -15.40 -3.21
C ALA A 27 28.02 -14.27 -4.18
N GLU A 28 27.28 -14.06 -5.26
CA GLU A 28 27.49 -12.95 -6.20
C GLU A 28 26.73 -11.67 -5.82
N SER A 29 25.82 -11.80 -4.87
CA SER A 29 25.12 -10.68 -4.26
C SER A 29 25.55 -10.59 -2.79
N ASP A 30 26.02 -9.42 -2.37
CA ASP A 30 26.10 -9.15 -0.92
C ASP A 30 24.69 -9.22 -0.31
N SER A 31 24.58 -9.08 1.00
CA SER A 31 23.29 -9.14 1.72
C SER A 31 22.26 -8.11 1.25
N ALA A 32 22.68 -7.11 0.48
CA ALA A 32 21.82 -6.07 -0.09
C ALA A 32 21.37 -6.37 -1.53
N GLY A 33 21.92 -7.40 -2.18
CA GLY A 33 21.71 -7.73 -3.58
C GLY A 33 22.57 -6.92 -4.54
N THR A 34 22.54 -7.30 -5.80
CA THR A 34 23.28 -6.64 -6.89
C THR A 34 22.31 -5.87 -7.79
N PHE A 35 22.74 -4.72 -8.31
CA PHE A 35 21.94 -3.96 -9.27
C PHE A 35 21.78 -4.72 -10.58
N ARG A 36 20.53 -4.97 -10.95
CA ARG A 36 20.15 -5.66 -12.20
C ARG A 36 19.24 -4.78 -13.04
N THR A 37 19.28 -4.98 -14.36
CA THR A 37 18.36 -4.31 -15.28
C THR A 37 16.99 -4.96 -15.22
N ILE A 38 15.97 -4.17 -14.98
CA ILE A 38 14.57 -4.57 -15.02
C ILE A 38 13.95 -4.00 -16.29
N ILE A 39 13.32 -4.85 -17.09
CA ILE A 39 12.54 -4.44 -18.26
C ILE A 39 11.08 -4.61 -17.93
N LEU A 40 10.32 -3.53 -18.01
CA LEU A 40 8.89 -3.52 -17.76
C LEU A 40 8.15 -3.45 -19.09
N THR A 41 7.51 -4.56 -19.46
CA THR A 41 6.77 -4.70 -20.72
C THR A 41 5.31 -4.28 -20.55
N LYS A 42 4.75 -3.72 -21.61
CA LYS A 42 3.35 -3.33 -21.68
C LYS A 42 2.45 -4.55 -21.86
N ASN A 43 1.21 -4.44 -21.39
CA ASN A 43 0.21 -5.49 -21.56
C ASN A 43 -1.05 -4.92 -22.26
N PRO A 44 -1.30 -5.26 -23.52
CA PRO A 44 -2.46 -4.79 -24.25
C PRO A 44 -3.79 -5.40 -23.78
N ASN A 45 -3.75 -6.42 -22.93
CA ASN A 45 -4.93 -7.13 -22.45
C ASN A 45 -5.38 -6.65 -21.05
N LEU A 46 -4.85 -5.50 -20.58
CA LEU A 46 -5.27 -4.95 -19.30
C LEU A 46 -6.72 -4.52 -19.34
N GLU A 47 -7.47 -4.95 -18.34
CA GLU A 47 -8.83 -4.53 -18.09
C GLU A 47 -8.87 -3.20 -17.31
N PRO A 48 -9.97 -2.45 -17.38
CA PRO A 48 -10.15 -1.25 -16.57
C PRO A 48 -10.18 -1.57 -15.09
N GLU A 49 -9.58 -0.68 -14.29
CA GLU A 49 -9.75 -0.69 -12.83
C GLU A 49 -11.17 -0.27 -12.48
N GLU A 50 -11.80 -1.00 -11.58
CA GLU A 50 -13.14 -0.72 -11.08
C GLU A 50 -13.10 -0.44 -9.59
N SER A 51 -14.04 0.38 -9.09
CA SER A 51 -14.19 0.61 -7.66
C SER A 51 -15.64 0.85 -7.30
N GLU A 52 -16.06 0.25 -6.20
CA GLU A 52 -17.32 0.52 -5.54
C GLU A 52 -17.06 1.19 -4.19
N ASN A 53 -17.83 2.24 -3.89
CA ASN A 53 -17.67 3.01 -2.68
C ASN A 53 -19.01 3.19 -1.99
N PHE A 54 -19.05 2.87 -0.71
CA PHE A 54 -20.17 3.16 0.16
C PHE A 54 -19.74 3.99 1.34
N ASN A 55 -20.45 5.09 1.61
CA ASN A 55 -20.20 5.94 2.75
C ASN A 55 -21.53 6.29 3.43
N ILE A 56 -21.55 6.25 4.76
CA ILE A 56 -22.66 6.74 5.56
C ILE A 56 -22.12 7.50 6.77
N GLY A 57 -22.63 8.71 6.98
CA GLY A 57 -22.21 9.59 8.07
C GLY A 57 -23.36 10.06 8.94
N LEU A 58 -23.03 10.35 10.19
CA LEU A 58 -23.91 10.96 11.17
C LEU A 58 -23.21 12.19 11.79
N SER A 59 -23.87 13.33 11.77
CA SER A 59 -23.43 14.52 12.49
C SER A 59 -24.39 14.78 13.64
N TRP A 60 -23.84 15.07 14.82
CA TRP A 60 -24.61 15.35 16.03
C TRP A 60 -24.06 16.59 16.74
N SER A 61 -24.90 17.60 16.89
CA SER A 61 -24.57 18.86 17.53
C SER A 61 -25.64 19.21 18.58
N PRO A 62 -25.53 18.68 19.81
CA PRO A 62 -26.51 18.93 20.86
C PRO A 62 -26.42 20.36 21.38
N GLU A 63 -27.56 20.91 21.76
CA GLU A 63 -27.59 22.13 22.57
C GLU A 63 -27.14 21.80 23.99
N LEU A 64 -26.04 22.41 24.42
CA LEU A 64 -25.46 22.21 25.74
C LEU A 64 -25.70 23.44 26.58
N SER A 65 -26.36 23.28 27.72
CA SER A 65 -26.67 24.39 28.64
C SER A 65 -26.31 23.99 30.08
N TRP A 66 -25.01 23.98 30.40
CA TRP A 66 -24.55 23.83 31.77
C TRP A 66 -23.50 24.89 32.11
N GLY A 67 -23.60 25.44 33.34
CA GLY A 67 -22.68 26.49 33.81
C GLY A 67 -22.92 27.86 33.20
N ASP A 68 -21.98 28.78 33.46
CA ASP A 68 -22.07 30.20 33.07
C ASP A 68 -21.40 30.50 31.72
N GLY A 69 -20.98 29.50 30.95
CA GLY A 69 -20.26 29.66 29.69
C GLY A 69 -21.02 29.15 28.47
N SER A 70 -20.58 29.61 27.29
CA SER A 70 -21.04 29.05 26.02
C SER A 70 -20.36 27.70 25.77
N HIS A 71 -21.13 26.66 25.53
CA HIS A 71 -20.66 25.29 25.23
C HIS A 71 -21.15 24.89 23.85
N GLU A 72 -20.24 24.43 23.01
CA GLU A 72 -20.55 23.93 21.68
C GLU A 72 -19.90 22.56 21.53
N LEU A 73 -20.67 21.54 21.18
CA LEU A 73 -20.20 20.20 20.87
C LEU A 73 -20.68 19.80 19.48
N GLN A 74 -19.77 19.28 18.68
CA GLN A 74 -20.08 18.63 17.43
C GLN A 74 -19.34 17.29 17.38
N ILE A 75 -20.03 16.24 16.99
CA ILE A 75 -19.46 14.91 16.76
C ILE A 75 -19.95 14.46 15.39
N ASP A 76 -19.01 14.08 14.56
CA ASP A 76 -19.27 13.50 13.25
C ASP A 76 -18.67 12.08 13.24
N ALA A 77 -19.40 11.13 12.69
CA ALA A 77 -18.94 9.74 12.55
C ALA A 77 -19.35 9.25 11.17
N ASP A 78 -18.37 8.86 10.39
CA ASP A 78 -18.51 8.37 9.02
C ASP A 78 -17.99 6.93 8.94
N TYR A 79 -18.82 6.03 8.44
CA TYR A 79 -18.39 4.70 8.01
C TYR A 79 -18.07 4.76 6.52
N PHE A 80 -16.92 4.22 6.15
CA PHE A 80 -16.52 4.07 4.75
C PHE A 80 -16.30 2.58 4.43
N ASP A 81 -16.60 2.24 3.18
CA ASP A 81 -16.37 0.92 2.60
C ASP A 81 -15.99 1.09 1.13
N PHE A 82 -14.79 0.61 0.77
CA PHE A 82 -14.22 0.72 -0.57
C PHE A 82 -13.82 -0.66 -1.04
N GLU A 83 -14.23 -0.99 -2.24
CA GLU A 83 -13.83 -2.17 -2.98
C GLU A 83 -13.18 -1.76 -4.29
N PHE A 84 -11.99 -2.31 -4.56
CA PHE A 84 -11.24 -2.07 -5.77
C PHE A 84 -10.96 -3.40 -6.44
N GLU A 85 -11.28 -3.48 -7.73
CA GLU A 85 -11.05 -4.64 -8.57
C GLU A 85 -10.16 -4.28 -9.76
N ASN A 86 -9.46 -5.28 -10.28
CA ASN A 86 -8.64 -5.15 -11.49
C ASN A 86 -7.58 -4.04 -11.40
N GLN A 87 -7.04 -3.75 -10.21
CA GLN A 87 -6.00 -2.74 -10.08
C GLN A 87 -4.79 -3.09 -10.96
N ILE A 88 -4.33 -2.12 -11.74
CA ILE A 88 -3.20 -2.31 -12.64
C ILE A 88 -1.90 -2.18 -11.85
N ARG A 89 -1.18 -3.27 -11.71
CA ARG A 89 0.10 -3.37 -11.01
C ARG A 89 1.20 -3.87 -11.94
N SER A 90 2.44 -3.55 -11.61
CA SER A 90 3.60 -4.24 -12.17
C SER A 90 3.92 -5.44 -11.30
N GLU A 91 4.46 -6.49 -11.91
CA GLU A 91 5.01 -7.60 -11.14
C GLU A 91 6.13 -7.13 -10.22
N ASP A 92 6.24 -7.76 -9.06
CA ASP A 92 7.34 -7.54 -8.13
C ASP A 92 8.57 -8.35 -8.55
N VAL A 93 9.70 -7.68 -8.66
CA VAL A 93 10.95 -8.31 -9.14
C VAL A 93 11.46 -9.41 -8.21
N VAL A 94 11.32 -9.21 -6.89
CA VAL A 94 11.81 -10.16 -5.89
C VAL A 94 10.96 -11.44 -5.95
N GLN A 95 9.64 -11.27 -6.05
CA GLN A 95 8.71 -12.39 -6.16
C GLN A 95 8.90 -13.17 -7.45
N VAL A 96 9.10 -12.52 -8.59
CA VAL A 96 9.36 -13.18 -9.87
C VAL A 96 10.63 -14.02 -9.82
N VAL A 97 11.71 -13.46 -9.28
CA VAL A 97 13.01 -14.19 -9.19
C VAL A 97 12.96 -15.30 -8.15
N LYS A 98 12.25 -15.09 -7.02
CA LYS A 98 12.09 -16.11 -5.96
C LYS A 98 11.22 -17.29 -6.42
N ALA A 99 10.13 -17.00 -7.15
CA ALA A 99 9.19 -18.02 -7.61
C ALA A 99 9.75 -18.90 -8.74
N ASP A 100 10.43 -18.30 -9.71
CA ASP A 100 11.00 -19.02 -10.86
C ASP A 100 12.35 -18.41 -11.28
N PRO A 101 13.43 -18.71 -10.53
CA PRO A 101 14.73 -18.08 -10.72
C PRO A 101 15.44 -18.42 -12.04
N CYS A 102 14.95 -19.41 -12.78
CA CYS A 102 15.43 -19.81 -14.12
C CYS A 102 14.32 -19.74 -15.18
N GLY A 103 13.23 -19.11 -14.85
CA GLY A 103 12.06 -18.98 -15.73
C GLY A 103 12.28 -18.01 -16.91
N PRO A 104 11.29 -17.94 -17.80
CA PRO A 104 11.40 -17.17 -19.04
C PRO A 104 11.54 -15.66 -18.82
N LYS A 105 11.19 -15.16 -17.63
CA LYS A 105 11.33 -13.76 -17.25
C LYS A 105 12.71 -13.41 -16.72
N VAL A 106 13.51 -14.40 -16.35
CA VAL A 106 14.82 -14.23 -15.72
C VAL A 106 15.92 -14.57 -16.72
N VAL A 107 16.61 -13.55 -17.21
CA VAL A 107 17.69 -13.73 -18.21
C VAL A 107 19.02 -13.83 -17.48
N ARG A 108 19.76 -14.92 -17.79
CA ARG A 108 21.07 -15.23 -17.21
C ARG A 108 22.18 -15.24 -18.26
N ASP A 109 23.42 -15.19 -17.80
CA ASP A 109 24.59 -15.22 -18.68
C ASP A 109 24.53 -16.45 -19.62
N PRO A 110 24.60 -16.24 -20.95
CA PRO A 110 24.52 -17.33 -21.92
C PRO A 110 25.76 -18.25 -21.93
N VAL A 111 26.87 -17.85 -21.34
CA VAL A 111 28.09 -18.70 -21.28
C VAL A 111 27.85 -19.99 -20.52
N ASN A 112 26.92 -19.95 -19.56
CA ASN A 112 26.50 -21.15 -18.82
C ASN A 112 25.10 -21.62 -19.21
N PHE A 113 24.52 -21.06 -20.27
CA PHE A 113 23.21 -21.44 -20.76
C PHE A 113 23.34 -22.75 -21.54
N LEU A 114 22.86 -23.85 -21.00
CA LEU A 114 22.65 -25.06 -21.80
C LEU A 114 21.52 -24.78 -22.80
N VAL A 115 21.93 -24.49 -24.04
CA VAL A 115 21.05 -24.24 -25.17
C VAL A 115 20.09 -25.41 -25.30
N GLY A 116 18.79 -25.21 -25.08
CA GLY A 116 17.77 -26.19 -25.41
C GLY A 116 16.60 -26.37 -24.45
N ALA A 117 16.59 -25.77 -23.29
CA ALA A 117 15.40 -25.78 -22.43
C ALA A 117 14.44 -24.68 -22.84
N LEU A 118 13.42 -24.98 -23.62
CA LEU A 118 12.25 -24.13 -23.78
C LEU A 118 11.54 -24.04 -22.42
N PRO A 119 10.99 -22.86 -22.04
CA PRO A 119 10.27 -22.71 -20.80
C PRO A 119 9.11 -23.70 -20.75
N SER A 120 9.11 -24.60 -19.78
CA SER A 120 7.92 -25.39 -19.45
C SER A 120 6.99 -24.54 -18.57
N GLU A 121 5.68 -24.75 -18.70
CA GLU A 121 4.70 -24.15 -17.80
C GLU A 121 4.95 -24.68 -16.37
N GLY A 122 5.40 -23.82 -15.48
CA GLY A 122 5.70 -24.12 -14.09
C GLY A 122 7.11 -23.70 -13.68
N PRO A 123 7.48 -23.85 -12.39
CA PRO A 123 8.82 -23.53 -11.92
C PRO A 123 9.88 -24.26 -12.72
N THR A 124 10.76 -23.50 -13.38
CA THR A 124 11.78 -24.05 -14.24
C THR A 124 12.92 -24.60 -13.39
N ALA A 125 13.20 -25.90 -13.51
CA ALA A 125 14.35 -26.51 -12.84
C ALA A 125 15.64 -25.83 -13.35
N CYS A 126 16.38 -25.20 -12.47
CA CYS A 126 17.65 -24.60 -12.83
C CYS A 126 18.68 -25.68 -13.20
N PRO A 127 19.48 -25.45 -14.26
CA PRO A 127 20.58 -26.35 -14.59
C PRO A 127 21.63 -26.35 -13.47
N ALA A 128 22.46 -27.41 -13.42
CA ALA A 128 23.48 -27.58 -12.39
C ALA A 128 24.55 -26.45 -12.37
N ALA A 129 24.77 -25.80 -13.51
CA ALA A 129 25.61 -24.60 -13.63
C ALA A 129 24.74 -23.47 -14.16
N VAL A 130 24.49 -22.47 -13.35
CA VAL A 130 23.63 -21.31 -13.65
C VAL A 130 24.52 -20.08 -13.77
N GLY A 131 24.41 -19.38 -14.90
CA GLY A 131 25.12 -18.13 -15.13
C GLY A 131 24.56 -16.98 -14.29
N GLU A 132 25.31 -15.89 -14.28
CA GLU A 132 24.94 -14.67 -13.56
C GLU A 132 23.57 -14.15 -14.02
N LEU A 133 22.78 -13.65 -13.09
CA LEU A 133 21.53 -12.95 -13.34
C LEU A 133 21.82 -11.60 -14.03
N LEU A 134 21.36 -11.42 -15.27
CA LEU A 134 21.62 -10.22 -16.06
C LEU A 134 20.47 -9.22 -16.04
N LEU A 135 19.27 -9.69 -16.34
CA LEU A 135 18.09 -8.85 -16.37
C LEU A 135 16.80 -9.65 -16.05
N ILE A 136 15.77 -8.94 -15.66
CA ILE A 136 14.45 -9.49 -15.36
C ILE A 136 13.40 -8.77 -16.20
N ASN A 137 12.53 -9.55 -16.85
CA ASN A 137 11.40 -9.03 -17.60
C ASN A 137 10.14 -9.09 -16.73
N LEU A 138 9.58 -7.94 -16.44
CA LEU A 138 8.31 -7.80 -15.71
C LEU A 138 7.20 -7.34 -16.65
N GLY A 139 5.96 -7.58 -16.27
CA GLY A 139 4.79 -7.11 -16.99
C GLY A 139 3.84 -6.33 -16.08
N TYR A 140 2.89 -5.65 -16.72
CA TYR A 140 1.70 -5.16 -16.03
C TYR A 140 0.63 -6.24 -16.05
N PHE A 141 -0.14 -6.32 -14.98
CA PHE A 141 -1.27 -7.23 -14.85
C PHE A 141 -2.41 -6.56 -14.06
N ASN A 142 -3.61 -7.07 -14.20
CA ASN A 142 -4.70 -6.73 -13.29
C ASN A 142 -4.54 -7.56 -12.03
N SER A 143 -4.44 -6.91 -10.88
CA SER A 143 -4.43 -7.59 -9.58
C SER A 143 -5.82 -8.13 -9.27
N GLY A 144 -5.92 -8.95 -8.24
CA GLY A 144 -7.21 -9.31 -7.66
C GLY A 144 -7.90 -8.12 -6.99
N GLN A 145 -8.54 -8.36 -5.87
CA GLN A 145 -9.37 -7.42 -5.16
C GLN A 145 -8.61 -6.76 -4.00
N THR A 146 -8.94 -5.50 -3.72
CA THR A 146 -8.57 -4.83 -2.48
C THR A 146 -9.82 -4.28 -1.83
N THR A 147 -10.10 -4.67 -0.59
CA THR A 147 -11.22 -4.16 0.21
C THR A 147 -10.71 -3.41 1.42
N THR A 148 -11.32 -2.27 1.72
CA THR A 148 -11.00 -1.51 2.92
C THR A 148 -12.24 -0.88 3.50
N ASN A 149 -12.43 -1.02 4.81
CA ASN A 149 -13.49 -0.34 5.52
C ASN A 149 -13.05 0.12 6.90
N GLY A 150 -13.79 1.06 7.44
CA GLY A 150 -13.49 1.63 8.74
C GLY A 150 -14.39 2.78 9.12
N PHE A 151 -13.94 3.52 10.12
CA PHE A 151 -14.65 4.68 10.63
C PHE A 151 -13.72 5.89 10.71
N ASP A 152 -14.22 7.03 10.27
CA ASP A 152 -13.66 8.34 10.59
C ASP A 152 -14.56 9.03 11.62
N ILE A 153 -13.99 9.38 12.75
CA ILE A 153 -14.70 10.01 13.86
C ILE A 153 -14.03 11.34 14.16
N SER A 154 -14.78 12.42 14.08
CA SER A 154 -14.32 13.74 14.54
C SER A 154 -15.18 14.25 15.68
N ALA A 155 -14.55 14.91 16.62
CA ALA A 155 -15.23 15.61 17.70
C ALA A 155 -14.61 16.98 17.90
N ARG A 156 -15.47 17.98 18.03
CA ARG A 156 -15.08 19.35 18.36
C ARG A 156 -15.89 19.83 19.56
N TYR A 157 -15.16 20.26 20.58
CA TYR A 157 -15.77 20.87 21.76
C TYR A 157 -15.16 22.24 22.03
N SER A 158 -16.00 23.26 22.18
CA SER A 158 -15.58 24.60 22.50
C SER A 158 -16.29 25.08 23.75
N LEU A 159 -15.54 25.75 24.62
CA LEU A 159 -16.09 26.38 25.82
C LEU A 159 -15.38 27.71 26.16
N ASP A 160 -16.08 28.59 26.80
CA ASP A 160 -15.50 29.78 27.37
C ASP A 160 -14.85 29.46 28.72
N LEU A 161 -13.56 29.71 28.85
CA LEU A 161 -12.76 29.35 30.03
C LEU A 161 -11.78 30.49 30.37
N LEU A 162 -11.79 30.92 31.63
CA LEU A 162 -10.84 31.92 32.17
C LEU A 162 -10.73 33.20 31.32
N GLY A 163 -11.86 33.67 30.76
CA GLY A 163 -11.93 34.86 29.92
C GLY A 163 -11.36 34.69 28.50
N GLY A 164 -11.12 33.49 28.08
CA GLY A 164 -10.78 33.10 26.72
C GLY A 164 -11.66 31.96 26.22
N ARG A 165 -11.39 31.45 25.01
CA ARG A 165 -12.10 30.34 24.40
C ARG A 165 -11.15 29.15 24.23
N LEU A 166 -11.49 28.02 24.84
CA LEU A 166 -10.83 26.75 24.64
C LEU A 166 -11.59 25.94 23.58
N THR A 167 -10.87 25.42 22.60
CA THR A 167 -11.40 24.47 21.63
C THR A 167 -10.54 23.21 21.65
N ALA A 168 -11.18 22.07 21.90
CA ALA A 168 -10.59 20.73 21.75
C ALA A 168 -11.16 20.09 20.46
N MET A 169 -10.29 19.55 19.65
CA MET A 169 -10.65 18.83 18.42
C MET A 169 -9.96 17.47 18.41
N SER A 170 -10.71 16.43 18.06
CA SER A 170 -10.19 15.09 17.86
C SER A 170 -10.57 14.61 16.46
N GLU A 171 -9.61 14.02 15.75
CA GLU A 171 -9.81 13.36 14.47
C GLU A 171 -9.23 11.95 14.59
N THR A 172 -10.06 10.95 14.42
CA THR A 172 -9.69 9.54 14.64
C THR A 172 -10.16 8.71 13.46
N THR A 173 -9.23 7.97 12.85
CA THR A 173 -9.52 6.93 11.86
C THR A 173 -9.31 5.57 12.51
N VAL A 174 -10.30 4.70 12.40
CA VAL A 174 -10.24 3.29 12.79
C VAL A 174 -10.37 2.45 11.53
N MET A 175 -9.32 1.72 11.18
CA MET A 175 -9.33 0.77 10.08
C MET A 175 -9.81 -0.58 10.60
N ASN A 176 -10.91 -1.11 10.05
CA ASN A 176 -11.41 -2.44 10.42
C ASN A 176 -10.86 -3.51 9.49
N THR A 177 -10.84 -3.23 8.19
CA THR A 177 -10.44 -4.16 7.14
C THR A 177 -9.54 -3.44 6.15
N TYR A 178 -8.48 -4.09 5.74
CA TYR A 178 -7.65 -3.73 4.61
C TYR A 178 -7.10 -5.02 4.00
N ASP A 179 -7.95 -5.72 3.25
CA ASP A 179 -7.66 -7.02 2.66
C ASP A 179 -7.16 -6.84 1.23
N ILE A 180 -6.07 -7.50 0.91
CA ILE A 180 -5.39 -7.37 -0.38
C ILE A 180 -5.25 -8.75 -1.00
N GLN A 181 -5.82 -8.94 -2.17
CA GLN A 181 -5.59 -10.08 -3.03
C GLN A 181 -4.75 -9.64 -4.22
N VAL A 182 -3.49 -10.04 -4.26
CA VAL A 182 -2.54 -9.57 -5.27
C VAL A 182 -2.85 -10.14 -6.65
N SER A 183 -3.36 -11.37 -6.72
CA SER A 183 -3.73 -12.04 -7.97
C SER A 183 -5.10 -12.68 -7.85
N ASP A 184 -5.84 -12.77 -8.96
CA ASP A 184 -7.12 -13.43 -8.98
C ASP A 184 -7.02 -14.88 -8.50
N GLY A 185 -7.90 -15.26 -7.55
CA GLY A 185 -7.87 -16.58 -6.88
C GLY A 185 -6.66 -16.82 -5.96
N GLY A 186 -5.78 -15.84 -5.77
CA GLY A 186 -4.66 -15.90 -4.84
C GLY A 186 -5.06 -15.74 -3.38
N PRO A 187 -4.13 -15.86 -2.44
CA PRO A 187 -4.40 -15.64 -1.02
C PRO A 187 -4.81 -14.19 -0.75
N ILE A 188 -5.68 -14.03 0.24
CA ILE A 188 -6.03 -12.71 0.79
C ILE A 188 -5.05 -12.42 1.93
N LEU A 189 -4.40 -11.27 1.84
CA LEU A 189 -3.44 -10.78 2.84
C LEU A 189 -4.12 -9.68 3.67
N ASP A 190 -4.11 -9.85 4.99
CA ASP A 190 -4.55 -8.80 5.91
C ASP A 190 -3.48 -7.70 5.95
N GLY A 191 -3.87 -6.48 5.63
CA GLY A 191 -2.99 -5.31 5.64
C GLY A 191 -3.17 -4.43 6.88
N VAL A 192 -4.16 -4.71 7.75
CA VAL A 192 -4.39 -3.91 8.96
C VAL A 192 -3.34 -4.22 10.01
N GLY A 193 -2.55 -3.23 10.38
CA GLY A 193 -1.42 -3.40 11.30
C GLY A 193 -0.18 -3.99 10.65
N PHE A 194 -0.18 -4.18 9.32
CA PHE A 194 0.93 -4.80 8.59
C PHE A 194 1.41 -3.95 7.42
N SER A 195 2.68 -4.16 7.06
CA SER A 195 3.25 -3.92 5.75
C SER A 195 3.73 -5.28 5.23
N ASN A 196 3.08 -5.83 4.21
CA ASN A 196 3.29 -7.18 3.71
C ASN A 196 3.54 -7.19 2.19
N ASP A 197 3.63 -8.37 1.59
CA ASP A 197 3.86 -8.54 0.14
C ASP A 197 2.76 -7.88 -0.74
N GLY A 198 1.55 -7.71 -0.22
CA GLY A 198 0.46 -7.03 -0.92
C GLY A 198 0.53 -5.50 -0.85
N ASN A 199 1.13 -4.95 0.22
CA ASN A 199 1.26 -3.52 0.47
C ASN A 199 2.66 -3.11 0.94
N PRO A 200 3.74 -3.53 0.27
CA PRO A 200 5.10 -3.30 0.72
C PRO A 200 5.39 -1.81 0.89
N GLY A 201 5.91 -1.44 2.06
CA GLY A 201 6.23 -0.05 2.40
C GLY A 201 5.02 0.86 2.65
N VAL A 202 3.80 0.32 2.65
CA VAL A 202 2.57 1.06 2.97
C VAL A 202 2.10 0.65 4.35
N ALA A 203 2.28 1.53 5.34
CA ALA A 203 1.79 1.29 6.69
C ALA A 203 0.27 1.55 6.77
N ALA A 204 -0.49 0.54 7.21
CA ALA A 204 -1.93 0.63 7.45
C ALA A 204 -2.27 0.41 8.94
N PRO A 205 -1.92 1.34 9.85
CA PRO A 205 -2.19 1.19 11.26
C PRO A 205 -3.68 1.12 11.54
N LYS A 206 -4.06 0.28 12.51
CA LYS A 206 -5.45 0.08 12.92
C LYS A 206 -6.09 1.35 13.47
N LEU A 207 -5.31 2.18 14.15
CA LEU A 207 -5.79 3.42 14.76
C LEU A 207 -4.84 4.58 14.45
N LYS A 208 -5.40 5.69 14.00
CA LYS A 208 -4.71 6.99 13.93
C LYS A 208 -5.60 8.02 14.61
N THR A 209 -5.03 8.84 15.49
CA THR A 209 -5.78 9.94 16.10
C THR A 209 -4.91 11.18 16.27
N ASN A 210 -5.52 12.33 16.04
CA ASN A 210 -4.97 13.63 16.34
C ASN A 210 -5.86 14.31 17.38
N LEU A 211 -5.29 14.79 18.46
CA LEU A 211 -5.97 15.63 19.43
C LEU A 211 -5.32 17.01 19.40
N MET A 212 -6.11 18.03 19.13
CA MET A 212 -5.68 19.43 19.08
C MET A 212 -6.40 20.21 20.17
N LEU A 213 -5.65 20.93 20.97
CA LEU A 213 -6.15 21.89 21.97
C LEU A 213 -5.73 23.29 21.55
N ASN A 214 -6.69 24.18 21.39
CA ASN A 214 -6.45 25.58 21.05
C ASN A 214 -7.11 26.47 22.13
N TYR A 215 -6.34 27.37 22.71
CA TYR A 215 -6.85 28.37 23.66
C TYR A 215 -6.52 29.77 23.18
N ILE A 216 -7.54 30.60 23.04
CA ILE A 216 -7.42 31.99 22.58
C ILE A 216 -7.94 32.94 23.68
N ARG A 217 -7.11 33.87 24.06
CA ARG A 217 -7.49 34.95 24.97
C ARG A 217 -6.83 36.27 24.55
N ASP A 218 -7.63 37.28 24.30
CA ASP A 218 -7.21 38.61 23.84
C ASP A 218 -6.27 38.48 22.60
N ALA A 219 -5.02 38.92 22.71
CA ALA A 219 -4.03 38.87 21.66
C ALA A 219 -3.18 37.57 21.71
N HIS A 220 -3.48 36.63 22.62
CA HIS A 220 -2.69 35.40 22.83
C HIS A 220 -3.44 34.19 22.31
N SER A 221 -2.69 33.29 21.64
CA SER A 221 -3.17 32.00 21.17
C SER A 221 -2.16 30.89 21.53
N PHE A 222 -2.65 29.81 22.14
CA PHE A 222 -1.86 28.64 22.48
C PHE A 222 -2.47 27.44 21.76
N ASN A 223 -1.62 26.68 21.08
CA ASN A 223 -2.02 25.46 20.38
C ASN A 223 -1.11 24.30 20.78
N VAL A 224 -1.73 23.17 21.10
CA VAL A 224 -1.02 21.92 21.39
C VAL A 224 -1.67 20.80 20.57
N THR A 225 -0.86 20.03 19.87
CA THR A 225 -1.33 18.88 19.08
C THR A 225 -0.64 17.63 19.56
N PHE A 226 -1.43 16.58 19.85
CA PHE A 226 -0.99 15.24 20.13
C PHE A 226 -1.38 14.36 18.95
N ARG A 227 -0.43 13.55 18.48
CA ARG A 227 -0.68 12.54 17.45
C ARG A 227 -0.36 11.17 18.01
N TYR A 228 -1.29 10.25 17.81
CA TYR A 228 -1.08 8.83 18.06
C TYR A 228 -1.30 8.05 16.76
N ILE A 229 -0.41 7.14 16.49
CA ILE A 229 -0.48 6.20 15.38
C ILE A 229 -0.15 4.84 15.99
N ASP A 230 -1.02 3.87 15.75
CA ASP A 230 -0.82 2.50 16.22
C ASP A 230 0.40 1.84 15.55
N GLU A 231 0.92 0.83 16.18
CA GLU A 231 2.06 0.06 15.66
C GLU A 231 1.69 -0.67 14.36
N VAL A 232 2.69 -0.89 13.54
CA VAL A 232 2.61 -1.67 12.30
C VAL A 232 3.78 -2.63 12.27
N GLU A 233 3.51 -3.90 11.99
CA GLU A 233 4.52 -4.93 11.77
C GLU A 233 4.93 -4.97 10.30
N ASP A 234 6.22 -5.13 10.04
CA ASP A 234 6.76 -5.32 8.70
C ASP A 234 7.05 -6.81 8.48
N ASP A 235 6.20 -7.50 7.74
CA ASP A 235 6.29 -8.91 7.42
C ASP A 235 6.53 -9.17 5.91
N ALA A 236 6.82 -8.10 5.15
CA ALA A 236 7.03 -8.21 3.70
C ALA A 236 8.22 -9.10 3.30
N PHE A 237 9.09 -9.43 4.26
CA PHE A 237 10.30 -10.23 4.04
C PHE A 237 10.38 -11.48 4.93
N ALA A 238 9.28 -11.85 5.58
CA ALA A 238 9.22 -13.02 6.46
C ALA A 238 9.10 -14.36 5.71
#